data_47fb83d496eef074a26a01c46da312c4
#
_entry.id   47fb83d496eef074a26a01c46da312c4
#
_cell.length_a   1.000
_cell.length_b   1.000
_cell.length_c   1.000
_cell.angle_alpha   90.00
_cell.angle_beta   90.00
_cell.angle_gamma   90.00
#
_symmetry.space_group_name_H-M   'P 1'
#
loop_
_entity.id
_entity.type
_entity.pdbx_description
1 polymer ?
#
loop_
_entity_poly.entity_id
_entity_poly.type
_entity_poly.pdbx_seq_one_letter_code
_entity_poly.pdbx_strand_id
1 'polypeptide(L)'
;VIMPDLRAHGLSDKPHDPVHYPKDILADDQFALIDHLGLSDFDLGGYSLGGRTVARMLAKGCRPRRVVISGMGLEGLSDTGKRAGHFRHVLENLGQHERGSPAFMAEAFLKTTGGDPVALLRILDTFVDTPIEVLRTFDLPIGVICGDDDTDNGSASALARTLPKGRLIGVPGNHMSAVIKAELGMAIRDFLLEEGI
;
A
#
# COMPACT_ATOMS: atom_id res chain seq x y z
N VAL A 1 11.68 -0.07 14.33
CA VAL A 1 10.83 0.07 13.12
C VAL A 1 11.75 0.30 11.93
N ILE A 2 11.52 -0.44 10.85
CA ILE A 2 12.22 -0.31 9.56
C ILE A 2 11.19 0.22 8.56
N MET A 3 11.50 1.33 7.90
CA MET A 3 10.64 2.00 6.92
C MET A 3 11.46 2.28 5.65
N PRO A 4 11.52 1.34 4.71
CA PRO A 4 12.27 1.53 3.49
C PRO A 4 11.52 2.46 2.52
N ASP A 5 12.26 3.27 1.78
CA ASP A 5 11.75 3.87 0.57
C ASP A 5 11.57 2.79 -0.49
N LEU A 6 10.36 2.63 -1.02
CA LEU A 6 10.11 1.68 -2.10
C LEU A 6 10.86 2.09 -3.37
N ARG A 7 11.19 1.12 -4.24
CA ARG A 7 11.72 1.41 -5.58
C ARG A 7 10.94 2.53 -6.26
N ALA A 8 11.61 3.44 -6.93
CA ALA A 8 11.09 4.66 -7.55
C ALA A 8 10.60 5.74 -6.57
N HIS A 9 10.77 5.57 -5.24
CA HIS A 9 10.36 6.55 -4.24
C HIS A 9 11.55 7.00 -3.39
N GLY A 10 11.38 8.16 -2.73
CA GLY A 10 12.32 8.70 -1.76
C GLY A 10 13.77 8.72 -2.25
N LEU A 11 14.66 8.10 -1.49
CA LEU A 11 16.09 7.98 -1.79
C LEU A 11 16.45 6.69 -2.54
N SER A 12 15.51 5.76 -2.70
CA SER A 12 15.72 4.54 -3.47
C SER A 12 15.88 4.81 -4.97
N ASP A 13 16.56 3.90 -5.66
CA ASP A 13 16.82 3.99 -7.10
C ASP A 13 15.53 4.15 -7.91
N LYS A 14 15.63 4.97 -8.98
CA LYS A 14 14.55 5.30 -9.90
C LYS A 14 14.96 4.97 -11.35
N PRO A 15 15.30 3.72 -11.68
CA PRO A 15 15.68 3.36 -13.05
C PRO A 15 14.53 3.62 -14.02
N HIS A 16 14.82 4.07 -15.24
CA HIS A 16 13.81 4.32 -16.26
C HIS A 16 13.59 3.12 -17.19
N ASP A 17 14.55 2.19 -17.24
CA ASP A 17 14.45 0.99 -18.06
C ASP A 17 13.38 0.04 -17.51
N PRO A 18 12.38 -0.38 -18.33
CA PRO A 18 11.33 -1.31 -17.92
C PRO A 18 11.85 -2.66 -17.39
N VAL A 19 13.03 -3.08 -17.78
CA VAL A 19 13.63 -4.34 -17.32
C VAL A 19 13.77 -4.41 -15.79
N HIS A 20 13.89 -3.26 -15.13
CA HIS A 20 13.98 -3.16 -13.67
C HIS A 20 12.64 -3.20 -12.96
N TYR A 21 11.53 -3.39 -13.69
CA TYR A 21 10.16 -3.35 -13.15
C TYR A 21 9.34 -4.59 -13.51
N PRO A 22 9.83 -5.81 -13.20
CA PRO A 22 9.00 -7.00 -13.36
C PRO A 22 7.78 -6.96 -12.45
N LYS A 23 6.79 -7.80 -12.72
CA LYS A 23 5.61 -7.94 -11.87
C LYS A 23 6.02 -8.25 -10.42
N ASP A 24 5.29 -7.67 -9.46
CA ASP A 24 5.53 -7.85 -8.02
C ASP A 24 6.89 -7.34 -7.48
N ILE A 25 7.66 -6.57 -8.26
CA ILE A 25 9.02 -6.14 -7.85
C ILE A 25 9.04 -5.46 -6.48
N LEU A 26 7.99 -4.69 -6.11
CA LEU A 26 7.93 -4.05 -4.81
C LEU A 26 7.90 -5.07 -3.66
N ALA A 27 7.21 -6.20 -3.84
CA ALA A 27 7.21 -7.29 -2.88
C ALA A 27 8.56 -8.02 -2.87
N ASP A 28 9.16 -8.25 -4.03
CA ASP A 28 10.45 -8.93 -4.16
C ASP A 28 11.59 -8.12 -3.52
N ASP A 29 11.58 -6.80 -3.68
CA ASP A 29 12.52 -5.90 -2.99
C ASP A 29 12.40 -6.03 -1.45
N GLN A 30 11.17 -6.18 -0.92
CA GLN A 30 10.96 -6.34 0.52
C GLN A 30 11.42 -7.72 1.01
N PHE A 31 11.25 -8.78 0.23
CA PHE A 31 11.83 -10.10 0.57
C PHE A 31 13.35 -10.01 0.63
N ALA A 32 13.98 -9.39 -0.37
CA ALA A 32 15.43 -9.19 -0.37
C ALA A 32 15.92 -8.39 0.84
N LEU A 33 15.16 -7.36 1.27
CA LEU A 33 15.48 -6.57 2.46
C LEU A 33 15.35 -7.40 3.74
N ILE A 34 14.27 -8.18 3.88
CA ILE A 34 14.06 -9.09 5.02
C ILE A 34 15.22 -10.08 5.14
N ASP A 35 15.61 -10.70 4.03
CA ASP A 35 16.72 -11.66 3.97
C ASP A 35 18.06 -10.98 4.31
N HIS A 36 18.31 -9.80 3.73
CA HIS A 36 19.54 -9.02 3.99
C HIS A 36 19.71 -8.66 5.49
N LEU A 37 18.59 -8.32 6.14
CA LEU A 37 18.57 -7.95 7.55
C LEU A 37 18.47 -9.17 8.49
N GLY A 38 18.30 -10.37 7.97
CA GLY A 38 18.16 -11.60 8.76
C GLY A 38 16.91 -11.61 9.63
N LEU A 39 15.81 -10.99 9.20
CA LEU A 39 14.57 -10.90 9.98
C LEU A 39 13.80 -12.21 9.91
N SER A 40 13.61 -12.87 11.04
CA SER A 40 12.82 -14.12 11.14
C SER A 40 11.54 -13.97 11.96
N ASP A 41 11.46 -12.99 12.84
CA ASP A 41 10.33 -12.72 13.71
C ASP A 41 9.99 -11.22 13.65
N PHE A 42 8.95 -10.87 12.91
CA PHE A 42 8.57 -9.48 12.66
C PHE A 42 7.07 -9.34 12.42
N ASP A 43 6.59 -8.13 12.60
CA ASP A 43 5.28 -7.68 12.13
C ASP A 43 5.46 -6.92 10.82
N LEU A 44 4.45 -6.95 9.95
CA LEU A 44 4.49 -6.33 8.63
C LEU A 44 3.34 -5.34 8.48
N GLY A 45 3.64 -4.14 7.98
CA GLY A 45 2.60 -3.14 7.77
C GLY A 45 2.86 -2.27 6.55
N GLY A 46 1.77 -1.73 5.99
CA GLY A 46 1.87 -0.78 4.90
C GLY A 46 0.64 0.08 4.73
N TYR A 47 0.84 1.31 4.26
CA TYR A 47 -0.21 2.27 3.93
C TYR A 47 -0.34 2.40 2.42
N SER A 48 -1.56 2.38 1.87
CA SER A 48 -1.84 2.58 0.44
C SER A 48 -1.00 1.66 -0.45
N LEU A 49 -0.04 2.17 -1.22
CA LEU A 49 0.88 1.35 -2.02
C LEU A 49 1.64 0.32 -1.16
N GLY A 50 2.03 0.70 0.06
CA GLY A 50 2.62 -0.23 1.03
C GLY A 50 1.66 -1.34 1.45
N GLY A 51 0.38 -1.03 1.66
CA GLY A 51 -0.66 -2.03 1.97
C GLY A 51 -0.86 -3.03 0.84
N ARG A 52 -0.82 -2.56 -0.41
CA ARG A 52 -0.83 -3.42 -1.61
C ARG A 52 0.40 -4.32 -1.66
N THR A 53 1.58 -3.75 -1.43
CA THR A 53 2.85 -4.51 -1.39
C THR A 53 2.79 -5.61 -0.33
N VAL A 54 2.29 -5.30 0.87
CA VAL A 54 2.08 -6.27 1.96
C VAL A 54 1.17 -7.42 1.51
N ALA A 55 0.03 -7.13 0.89
CA ALA A 55 -0.88 -8.17 0.39
C ALA A 55 -0.20 -9.09 -0.65
N ARG A 56 0.64 -8.51 -1.53
CA ARG A 56 1.42 -9.30 -2.50
C ARG A 56 2.49 -10.15 -1.81
N MET A 57 3.16 -9.63 -0.79
CA MET A 57 4.11 -10.42 0.02
C MET A 57 3.43 -11.62 0.68
N LEU A 58 2.24 -11.44 1.28
CA LEU A 58 1.46 -12.54 1.85
C LEU A 58 1.07 -13.59 0.79
N ALA A 59 0.61 -13.14 -0.38
CA ALA A 59 0.27 -14.02 -1.50
C ALA A 59 1.49 -14.83 -1.99
N LYS A 60 2.69 -14.28 -1.88
CA LYS A 60 3.97 -14.93 -2.23
C LYS A 60 4.57 -15.75 -1.06
N GLY A 61 3.88 -15.87 0.06
CA GLY A 61 4.26 -16.77 1.14
C GLY A 61 4.97 -16.12 2.33
N CYS A 62 5.02 -14.79 2.43
CA CYS A 62 5.48 -14.11 3.65
C CYS A 62 4.62 -14.53 4.86
N ARG A 63 5.26 -14.75 6.01
CA ARG A 63 4.58 -15.21 7.24
C ARG A 63 5.02 -14.40 8.45
N PRO A 64 4.64 -13.11 8.53
CA PRO A 64 4.87 -12.30 9.74
C PRO A 64 3.93 -12.76 10.88
N ARG A 65 4.17 -12.28 12.10
CA ARG A 65 3.29 -12.55 13.25
C ARG A 65 1.94 -11.86 13.08
N ARG A 66 1.96 -10.60 12.75
CA ARG A 66 0.79 -9.74 12.55
C ARG A 66 0.97 -8.86 11.34
N VAL A 67 -0.13 -8.46 10.76
CA VAL A 67 -0.13 -7.61 9.56
C VAL A 67 -1.02 -6.40 9.76
N VAL A 68 -0.58 -5.26 9.24
CA VAL A 68 -1.41 -4.07 9.07
C VAL A 68 -1.52 -3.75 7.58
N ILE A 69 -2.74 -3.74 7.06
CA ILE A 69 -3.06 -3.20 5.73
C ILE A 69 -3.85 -1.92 5.96
N SER A 70 -3.23 -0.77 5.69
CA SER A 70 -3.81 0.52 6.00
C SER A 70 -4.03 1.37 4.76
N GLY A 71 -5.06 2.23 4.77
CA GLY A 71 -5.45 3.07 3.63
C GLY A 71 -5.81 2.23 2.39
N MET A 72 -6.43 1.06 2.59
CA MET A 72 -6.68 0.08 1.54
C MET A 72 -8.05 -0.60 1.75
N GLY A 73 -8.80 -0.75 0.66
CA GLY A 73 -10.04 -1.51 0.61
C GLY A 73 -9.93 -2.72 -0.32
N LEU A 74 -11.00 -3.49 -0.40
CA LEU A 74 -11.05 -4.74 -1.15
C LEU A 74 -10.71 -4.53 -2.63
N GLU A 75 -11.34 -3.54 -3.26
CA GLU A 75 -11.17 -3.25 -4.70
C GLU A 75 -9.75 -2.79 -5.01
N GLY A 76 -9.10 -2.07 -4.07
CA GLY A 76 -7.71 -1.65 -4.21
C GLY A 76 -6.71 -2.80 -4.27
N LEU A 77 -7.08 -3.99 -3.80
CA LEU A 77 -6.27 -5.21 -3.87
C LEU A 77 -6.71 -6.15 -5.00
N SER A 78 -8.02 -6.30 -5.21
CA SER A 78 -8.57 -7.29 -6.14
C SER A 78 -8.80 -6.77 -7.56
N ASP A 79 -8.79 -5.44 -7.77
CA ASP A 79 -8.92 -4.77 -9.06
C ASP A 79 -8.03 -3.51 -9.10
N THR A 80 -6.74 -3.73 -9.33
CA THR A 80 -5.75 -2.65 -9.31
C THR A 80 -5.83 -1.73 -10.52
N GLY A 81 -6.45 -2.18 -11.60
CA GLY A 81 -6.44 -1.52 -12.91
C GLY A 81 -7.07 -0.13 -12.88
N LYS A 82 -8.18 0.03 -12.16
CA LYS A 82 -8.88 1.33 -12.05
C LYS A 82 -8.00 2.39 -11.39
N ARG A 83 -7.37 2.05 -10.26
CA ARG A 83 -6.51 2.99 -9.53
C ARG A 83 -5.22 3.28 -10.29
N ALA A 84 -4.61 2.25 -10.88
CA ALA A 84 -3.43 2.40 -11.74
C ALA A 84 -3.73 3.31 -12.94
N GLY A 85 -4.90 3.14 -13.58
CA GLY A 85 -5.35 4.00 -14.70
C GLY A 85 -5.48 5.46 -14.30
N HIS A 86 -6.03 5.75 -13.10
CA HIS A 86 -6.10 7.13 -12.59
C HIS A 86 -4.71 7.75 -12.45
N PHE A 87 -3.78 7.07 -11.78
CA PHE A 87 -2.43 7.59 -11.60
C PHE A 87 -1.65 7.69 -12.91
N ARG A 88 -1.84 6.74 -13.84
CA ARG A 88 -1.26 6.83 -15.19
C ARG A 88 -1.73 8.09 -15.88
N HIS A 89 -3.04 8.37 -15.89
CA HIS A 89 -3.57 9.60 -16.45
C HIS A 89 -2.94 10.86 -15.84
N VAL A 90 -2.77 10.89 -14.51
CA VAL A 90 -2.10 12.00 -13.83
C VAL A 90 -0.66 12.17 -14.32
N LEU A 91 0.12 11.10 -14.34
CA LEU A 91 1.55 11.14 -14.67
C LEU A 91 1.81 11.45 -16.16
N GLU A 92 0.93 11.02 -17.06
CA GLU A 92 1.05 11.27 -18.49
C GLU A 92 0.59 12.68 -18.91
N ASN A 93 -0.16 13.40 -18.04
CA ASN A 93 -0.73 14.71 -18.34
C ASN A 93 -0.31 15.80 -17.35
N LEU A 94 0.92 15.73 -16.84
CA LEU A 94 1.45 16.72 -15.89
C LEU A 94 1.39 18.14 -16.46
N GLY A 95 0.94 19.09 -15.64
CA GLY A 95 0.77 20.48 -15.99
C GLY A 95 -0.51 20.81 -16.76
N GLN A 96 -1.37 19.81 -17.05
CA GLN A 96 -2.60 19.99 -17.81
C GLN A 96 -3.86 19.82 -16.96
N HIS A 97 -3.72 19.51 -15.66
CA HIS A 97 -4.86 19.24 -14.78
C HIS A 97 -5.54 20.52 -14.31
N GLU A 98 -6.88 20.50 -14.31
CA GLU A 98 -7.68 21.60 -13.81
C GLU A 98 -7.38 21.87 -12.32
N ARG A 99 -7.15 23.13 -11.99
CA ARG A 99 -6.83 23.54 -10.62
C ARG A 99 -7.90 23.13 -9.62
N GLY A 100 -7.50 22.44 -8.56
CA GLY A 100 -8.39 21.92 -7.50
C GLY A 100 -9.02 20.56 -7.82
N SER A 101 -8.79 19.99 -9.01
CA SER A 101 -9.21 18.62 -9.31
C SER A 101 -8.40 17.57 -8.53
N PRO A 102 -8.89 16.33 -8.33
CA PRO A 102 -8.12 15.26 -7.72
C PRO A 102 -6.80 14.99 -8.44
N ALA A 103 -6.77 15.09 -9.77
CA ALA A 103 -5.54 14.91 -10.55
C ALA A 103 -4.53 16.03 -10.30
N PHE A 104 -4.99 17.29 -10.17
CA PHE A 104 -4.14 18.41 -9.80
C PHE A 104 -3.53 18.23 -8.40
N MET A 105 -4.31 17.74 -7.44
CA MET A 105 -3.82 17.46 -6.08
C MET A 105 -2.79 16.34 -6.07
N ALA A 106 -3.00 15.28 -6.86
CA ALA A 106 -2.04 14.19 -7.01
C ALA A 106 -0.73 14.67 -7.67
N GLU A 107 -0.81 15.54 -8.68
CA GLU A 107 0.37 16.20 -9.29
C GLU A 107 1.10 17.09 -8.28
N ALA A 108 0.39 17.86 -7.47
CA ALA A 108 0.98 18.69 -6.42
C ALA A 108 1.73 17.85 -5.39
N PHE A 109 1.14 16.74 -4.98
CA PHE A 109 1.79 15.76 -4.09
C PHE A 109 3.07 15.18 -4.71
N LEU A 110 3.01 14.75 -5.98
CA LEU A 110 4.17 14.28 -6.73
C LEU A 110 5.32 15.30 -6.69
N LYS A 111 5.01 16.58 -6.97
CA LYS A 111 6.01 17.66 -6.95
C LYS A 111 6.58 17.90 -5.55
N THR A 112 5.75 17.83 -4.52
CA THR A 112 6.17 18.03 -3.12
C THR A 112 7.11 16.93 -2.64
N THR A 113 6.89 15.70 -3.10
CA THR A 113 7.71 14.53 -2.72
C THR A 113 8.92 14.33 -3.63
N GLY A 114 9.10 15.15 -4.68
CA GLY A 114 10.18 14.97 -5.64
C GLY A 114 10.08 13.66 -6.43
N GLY A 115 8.86 13.18 -6.67
CA GLY A 115 8.61 11.94 -7.40
C GLY A 115 9.09 12.02 -8.85
N ASP A 116 9.64 10.91 -9.35
CA ASP A 116 10.05 10.75 -10.75
C ASP A 116 8.90 10.16 -11.56
N PRO A 117 8.25 10.94 -12.46
CA PRO A 117 7.06 10.47 -13.17
C PRO A 117 7.34 9.27 -14.09
N VAL A 118 8.54 9.19 -14.69
CA VAL A 118 8.91 8.07 -15.57
C VAL A 118 9.03 6.78 -14.75
N ALA A 119 9.77 6.81 -13.65
CA ALA A 119 9.93 5.67 -12.77
C ALA A 119 8.59 5.24 -12.14
N LEU A 120 7.74 6.21 -11.75
CA LEU A 120 6.42 5.91 -11.18
C LEU A 120 5.46 5.30 -12.21
N LEU A 121 5.51 5.69 -13.48
CA LEU A 121 4.77 5.00 -14.55
C LEU A 121 5.19 3.53 -14.65
N ARG A 122 6.49 3.22 -14.50
CA ARG A 122 6.97 1.83 -14.49
C ARG A 122 6.43 1.05 -13.29
N ILE A 123 6.33 1.69 -12.11
CA ILE A 123 5.72 1.06 -10.92
C ILE A 123 4.27 0.64 -11.19
N LEU A 124 3.48 1.45 -11.88
CA LEU A 124 2.10 1.08 -12.22
C LEU A 124 2.03 -0.20 -13.08
N ASP A 125 3.03 -0.43 -13.93
CA ASP A 125 3.11 -1.63 -14.76
C ASP A 125 3.42 -2.91 -13.96
N THR A 126 3.94 -2.78 -12.74
CA THR A 126 4.30 -3.94 -11.88
C THR A 126 3.12 -4.51 -11.11
N PHE A 127 1.99 -3.82 -11.07
CA PHE A 127 0.85 -4.20 -10.24
C PHE A 127 0.27 -5.55 -10.68
N VAL A 128 -0.05 -6.35 -9.67
CA VAL A 128 -0.73 -7.65 -9.79
C VAL A 128 -1.90 -7.63 -8.83
N ASP A 129 -3.06 -8.05 -9.30
CA ASP A 129 -4.23 -8.21 -8.44
C ASP A 129 -4.01 -9.31 -7.41
N THR A 130 -4.60 -9.12 -6.23
CA THR A 130 -4.70 -10.17 -5.22
C THR A 130 -6.16 -10.63 -5.19
N PRO A 131 -6.50 -11.73 -5.87
CA PRO A 131 -7.87 -12.22 -5.96
C PRO A 131 -8.49 -12.50 -4.58
N ILE A 132 -9.81 -12.39 -4.49
CA ILE A 132 -10.56 -12.61 -3.24
C ILE A 132 -10.26 -14.00 -2.66
N GLU A 133 -10.14 -15.01 -3.51
CA GLU A 133 -9.81 -16.38 -3.14
C GLU A 133 -8.45 -16.47 -2.46
N VAL A 134 -7.47 -15.66 -2.91
CA VAL A 134 -6.14 -15.58 -2.30
C VAL A 134 -6.22 -14.82 -0.97
N LEU A 135 -6.95 -13.70 -0.90
CA LEU A 135 -7.15 -12.95 0.35
C LEU A 135 -7.75 -13.84 1.46
N ARG A 136 -8.66 -14.74 1.12
CA ARG A 136 -9.28 -15.71 2.03
C ARG A 136 -8.32 -16.77 2.58
N THR A 137 -7.11 -16.89 2.02
CA THR A 137 -6.10 -17.83 2.52
C THR A 137 -5.16 -17.21 3.56
N PHE A 138 -5.26 -15.92 3.85
CA PHE A 138 -4.37 -15.23 4.79
C PHE A 138 -4.78 -15.52 6.23
N ASP A 139 -4.41 -16.69 6.74
CA ASP A 139 -4.77 -17.16 8.09
C ASP A 139 -3.81 -16.65 9.18
N LEU A 140 -3.75 -15.33 9.35
CA LEU A 140 -3.00 -14.63 10.39
C LEU A 140 -3.75 -13.35 10.79
N PRO A 141 -3.48 -12.77 11.98
CA PRO A 141 -4.12 -11.52 12.40
C PRO A 141 -3.79 -10.36 11.45
N ILE A 142 -4.83 -9.75 10.85
CA ILE A 142 -4.67 -8.59 9.94
C ILE A 142 -5.55 -7.45 10.39
N GLY A 143 -4.93 -6.34 10.80
CA GLY A 143 -5.59 -5.06 11.02
C GLY A 143 -5.80 -4.31 9.70
N VAL A 144 -7.05 -4.09 9.31
CA VAL A 144 -7.41 -3.19 8.22
C VAL A 144 -7.71 -1.83 8.84
N ILE A 145 -6.75 -0.91 8.75
CA ILE A 145 -6.79 0.39 9.44
C ILE A 145 -6.98 1.50 8.42
N CYS A 146 -8.13 2.15 8.41
CA CYS A 146 -8.45 3.16 7.41
C CYS A 146 -9.09 4.40 8.03
N GLY A 147 -8.92 5.53 7.35
CA GLY A 147 -9.71 6.72 7.65
C GLY A 147 -11.22 6.46 7.46
N ASP A 148 -12.05 7.00 8.34
CA ASP A 148 -13.50 6.80 8.29
C ASP A 148 -14.11 7.34 6.97
N ASP A 149 -13.45 8.34 6.37
CA ASP A 149 -13.83 8.96 5.11
C ASP A 149 -12.95 8.47 3.91
N ASP A 150 -12.10 7.45 4.11
CA ASP A 150 -11.21 6.93 3.06
C ASP A 150 -11.95 5.96 2.15
N THR A 151 -12.28 6.40 0.96
CA THR A 151 -12.90 5.60 -0.10
C THR A 151 -12.00 5.41 -1.32
N ASP A 152 -10.76 5.87 -1.28
CA ASP A 152 -9.84 5.94 -2.44
C ASP A 152 -9.51 4.57 -3.04
N ASN A 153 -9.39 3.57 -2.19
CA ASN A 153 -9.01 2.21 -2.56
C ASN A 153 -10.15 1.19 -2.34
N GLY A 154 -11.40 1.66 -2.32
CA GLY A 154 -12.57 0.81 -2.14
C GLY A 154 -12.92 0.55 -0.67
N SER A 155 -13.67 -0.52 -0.41
CA SER A 155 -14.26 -0.79 0.90
C SER A 155 -13.30 -1.49 1.88
N ALA A 156 -12.79 -0.76 2.88
CA ALA A 156 -12.00 -1.33 3.97
C ALA A 156 -12.80 -2.36 4.78
N SER A 157 -14.09 -2.12 5.02
CA SER A 157 -14.96 -3.07 5.72
C SER A 157 -15.19 -4.37 4.93
N ALA A 158 -15.29 -4.30 3.60
CA ALA A 158 -15.36 -5.49 2.77
C ALA A 158 -14.05 -6.28 2.80
N LEU A 159 -12.90 -5.58 2.77
CA LEU A 159 -11.60 -6.23 2.91
C LEU A 159 -11.50 -6.97 4.26
N ALA A 160 -11.80 -6.30 5.37
CA ALA A 160 -11.73 -6.91 6.69
C ALA A 160 -12.62 -8.17 6.81
N ARG A 161 -13.84 -8.14 6.23
CA ARG A 161 -14.73 -9.32 6.21
C ARG A 161 -14.25 -10.43 5.29
N THR A 162 -13.45 -10.14 4.29
CA THR A 162 -12.89 -11.13 3.35
C THR A 162 -11.74 -11.92 3.99
N LEU A 163 -10.98 -11.28 4.86
CA LEU A 163 -9.84 -11.87 5.54
C LEU A 163 -10.30 -12.76 6.71
N PRO A 164 -9.81 -14.02 6.85
CA PRO A 164 -10.25 -14.94 7.90
C PRO A 164 -10.11 -14.39 9.33
N LYS A 165 -9.05 -13.65 9.59
CA LYS A 165 -8.76 -12.99 10.89
C LYS A 165 -8.61 -11.47 10.71
N GLY A 166 -9.41 -10.91 9.79
CA GLY A 166 -9.42 -9.49 9.49
C GLY A 166 -10.17 -8.68 10.54
N ARG A 167 -9.59 -7.57 11.00
CA ARG A 167 -10.19 -6.64 11.94
C ARG A 167 -10.19 -5.23 11.36
N LEU A 168 -11.37 -4.62 11.22
CA LEU A 168 -11.50 -3.22 10.81
C LEU A 168 -11.25 -2.30 12.01
N ILE A 169 -10.41 -1.31 11.81
CA ILE A 169 -10.14 -0.23 12.78
C ILE A 169 -10.27 1.10 12.03
N GLY A 170 -11.28 1.89 12.38
CA GLY A 170 -11.48 3.24 11.85
C GLY A 170 -10.61 4.25 12.57
N VAL A 171 -10.11 5.24 11.82
CA VAL A 171 -9.42 6.42 12.35
C VAL A 171 -9.97 7.67 11.69
N PRO A 172 -9.91 8.84 12.32
CA PRO A 172 -10.46 10.07 11.73
C PRO A 172 -9.75 10.45 10.42
N GLY A 173 -10.53 10.81 9.39
CA GLY A 173 -10.05 11.43 8.16
C GLY A 173 -10.19 10.57 6.90
N ASN A 174 -9.78 11.15 5.78
CA ASN A 174 -9.72 10.50 4.47
C ASN A 174 -8.32 9.96 4.16
N HIS A 175 -8.11 9.44 2.96
CA HIS A 175 -6.83 8.85 2.53
C HIS A 175 -5.62 9.74 2.78
N MET A 176 -5.70 11.02 2.49
CA MET A 176 -4.57 11.96 2.63
C MET A 176 -4.46 12.56 4.02
N SER A 177 -5.55 12.68 4.77
CA SER A 177 -5.54 13.32 6.09
C SER A 177 -5.35 12.33 7.25
N ALA A 178 -5.73 11.07 7.11
CA ALA A 178 -5.53 10.06 8.15
C ALA A 178 -4.04 9.79 8.39
N VAL A 179 -3.23 9.75 7.32
CA VAL A 179 -1.80 9.41 7.38
C VAL A 179 -0.96 10.40 8.19
N ILE A 180 -1.42 11.64 8.34
CA ILE A 180 -0.72 12.68 9.12
C ILE A 180 -1.25 12.85 10.55
N LYS A 181 -2.22 12.02 10.96
CA LYS A 181 -2.81 12.07 12.30
C LYS A 181 -2.20 11.04 13.24
N ALA A 182 -2.07 11.40 14.52
CA ALA A 182 -1.51 10.52 15.54
C ALA A 182 -2.35 9.25 15.75
N GLU A 183 -3.66 9.35 15.54
CA GLU A 183 -4.62 8.26 15.70
C GLU A 183 -4.28 7.04 14.82
N LEU A 184 -3.77 7.26 13.60
CA LEU A 184 -3.32 6.16 12.75
C LEU A 184 -2.15 5.41 13.39
N GLY A 185 -1.14 6.14 13.85
CA GLY A 185 0.03 5.54 14.52
C GLY A 185 -0.34 4.81 15.80
N MET A 186 -1.27 5.38 16.60
CA MET A 186 -1.77 4.73 17.81
C MET A 186 -2.54 3.46 17.48
N ALA A 187 -3.43 3.48 16.50
CA ALA A 187 -4.19 2.29 16.09
C ALA A 187 -3.29 1.16 15.58
N ILE A 188 -2.25 1.50 14.80
CA ILE A 188 -1.23 0.52 14.35
C ILE A 188 -0.50 -0.07 15.54
N ARG A 189 0.01 0.77 16.45
CA ARG A 189 0.73 0.33 17.65
C ARG A 189 -0.15 -0.59 18.50
N ASP A 190 -1.37 -0.18 18.80
CA ASP A 190 -2.26 -0.90 19.70
C ASP A 190 -2.63 -2.27 19.11
N PHE A 191 -2.89 -2.36 17.79
CA PHE A 191 -3.12 -3.63 17.11
C PHE A 191 -1.89 -4.54 17.15
N LEU A 192 -0.68 -4.01 16.92
CA LEU A 192 0.54 -4.81 16.89
C LEU A 192 1.00 -5.28 18.29
N LEU A 193 0.61 -4.56 19.36
CA LEU A 193 0.97 -4.89 20.73
C LEU A 193 -0.13 -5.61 21.51
N GLU A 194 -1.32 -5.81 20.94
CA GLU A 194 -2.43 -6.48 21.63
C GLU A 194 -2.07 -7.93 21.97
N GLU A 195 -2.21 -8.30 23.25
CA GLU A 195 -1.95 -9.67 23.72
C GLU A 195 -3.10 -10.62 23.37
N GLY A 196 -2.80 -11.82 22.91
CA GLY A 196 -3.79 -12.89 22.73
C GLY A 196 -4.59 -12.92 21.44
N ILE A 197 -4.16 -12.19 20.40
CA ILE A 197 -4.75 -12.32 19.06
C ILE A 197 -4.05 -13.44 18.28
#